data_1ee47ff5a894d9e9d632b17da9c3d4b2
#
_entry.id   1ee47ff5a894d9e9d632b17da9c3d4b2
#
_cell.length_a   1.000
_cell.length_b   1.000
_cell.length_c   1.000
_cell.angle_alpha   90.00
_cell.angle_beta   90.00
_cell.angle_gamma   90.00
#
_symmetry.space_group_name_H-M   'P 1'
#
loop_
_entity.id
_entity.type
_entity.pdbx_description
1 polymer ?
#
loop_
_entity_poly.entity_id
_entity_poly.type
_entity_poly.pdbx_seq_one_letter_code
_entity_poly.pdbx_strand_id
1 'polypeptide(L)'
;MKNILTLNAISKVIDEVFDNTYNVSNDLEKPIGIMLRSFKMHDYELDQNTIAIARAGAGVNNIPCDKYAEQGVVVFNTPGANANAVKELVLAALLIASRNIINASDWVKTLKGQGDEIGKLVEKGKSNFAGFEIKGKKLGVIGLGAIGALVANAALDLGMDVYGYDPFLSVGAALRLSSKVKIVKELNDIAKNCDYVTIHIPYIADQNKGIINSGFIRKMKDGAVLINCARGELVDNPAIIKATESGKIAKYVVDFPAEELIGVKNIVCIPHLGASTEEAEDNCAVMAAKQLIDYIENGNIVNSVNYPTCSMPRTTENRLVILHKNIQNILAQITGTVGSEGINISNLTNQSKGDYAVTILDVDNQVSDKSIEHISQVDGIIRVRVIK
;
A
#
# COMPACT_ATOMS: atom_id res chain seq x y z
N MET A 1 -18.32 23.59 12.21
CA MET A 1 -17.00 23.08 11.76
C MET A 1 -17.03 21.56 11.88
N LYS A 2 -16.43 20.85 10.94
CA LYS A 2 -16.33 19.39 10.93
C LYS A 2 -15.04 18.97 11.62
N ASN A 3 -15.11 18.19 12.69
CA ASN A 3 -13.97 17.79 13.50
C ASN A 3 -13.24 16.58 12.89
N ILE A 4 -11.95 16.70 12.62
CA ILE A 4 -11.05 15.61 12.19
C ILE A 4 -10.01 15.39 13.29
N LEU A 5 -10.09 14.22 13.93
CA LEU A 5 -9.15 13.80 14.97
C LEU A 5 -7.90 13.18 14.35
N THR A 6 -6.71 13.65 14.72
CA THR A 6 -5.45 13.03 14.31
C THR A 6 -4.88 12.18 15.44
N LEU A 7 -4.64 10.90 15.18
CA LEU A 7 -4.02 9.98 16.13
C LEU A 7 -2.58 9.68 15.68
N ASN A 8 -1.60 9.95 16.50
CA ASN A 8 -0.16 10.07 16.21
C ASN A 8 0.23 11.36 15.45
N ALA A 9 1.54 11.48 15.21
CA ALA A 9 2.06 12.51 14.34
C ALA A 9 1.63 12.26 12.89
N ILE A 10 0.90 13.19 12.32
CA ILE A 10 0.57 13.29 10.90
C ILE A 10 1.29 14.53 10.37
N SER A 11 1.79 14.47 9.14
CA SER A 11 2.45 15.61 8.51
C SER A 11 1.54 16.85 8.52
N LYS A 12 2.13 18.00 8.85
CA LYS A 12 1.42 19.29 8.86
C LYS A 12 0.97 19.77 7.49
N VAL A 13 1.41 19.14 6.41
CA VAL A 13 0.95 19.45 5.04
C VAL A 13 -0.57 19.34 4.91
N ILE A 14 -1.25 18.61 5.80
CA ILE A 14 -2.71 18.51 5.81
C ILE A 14 -3.38 19.84 6.14
N ASP A 15 -2.72 20.77 6.82
CA ASP A 15 -3.24 22.10 7.14
C ASP A 15 -3.50 22.93 5.86
N GLU A 16 -2.84 22.59 4.75
CA GLU A 16 -3.05 23.19 3.43
C GLU A 16 -4.17 22.48 2.63
N VAL A 17 -4.58 21.29 3.07
CA VAL A 17 -5.59 20.46 2.39
C VAL A 17 -6.98 20.67 2.96
N PHE A 18 -7.09 20.77 4.28
CA PHE A 18 -8.36 21.10 4.95
C PHE A 18 -8.59 22.60 4.95
N ASP A 19 -9.76 23.02 4.51
CA ASP A 19 -10.17 24.40 4.55
C ASP A 19 -10.72 24.80 5.94
N ASN A 20 -11.15 26.06 6.08
CA ASN A 20 -11.66 26.63 7.34
C ASN A 20 -13.01 26.07 7.81
N THR A 21 -13.63 25.16 7.05
CA THR A 21 -14.85 24.42 7.48
C THR A 21 -14.52 23.22 8.36
N TYR A 22 -13.26 22.83 8.39
CA TYR A 22 -12.73 21.73 9.20
C TYR A 22 -11.96 22.27 10.41
N ASN A 23 -12.03 21.50 11.51
CA ASN A 23 -11.19 21.66 12.69
C ASN A 23 -10.35 20.39 12.83
N VAL A 24 -9.05 20.50 12.67
CA VAL A 24 -8.11 19.36 12.69
C VAL A 24 -7.21 19.47 13.91
N SER A 25 -7.25 18.48 14.81
CA SER A 25 -6.42 18.46 16.01
C SER A 25 -6.28 17.02 16.56
N ASN A 26 -5.35 16.83 17.45
CA ASN A 26 -5.14 15.57 18.16
C ASN A 26 -5.97 15.46 19.47
N ASP A 27 -6.72 16.50 19.83
CA ASP A 27 -7.57 16.56 21.02
C ASP A 27 -8.92 17.18 20.63
N LEU A 28 -9.82 16.34 20.11
CA LEU A 28 -11.16 16.76 19.66
C LEU A 28 -12.22 15.75 20.09
N GLU A 29 -13.31 16.26 20.59
CA GLU A 29 -14.53 15.48 20.84
C GLU A 29 -15.39 15.36 19.59
N LYS A 30 -16.16 14.28 19.51
CA LYS A 30 -17.14 14.01 18.42
C LYS A 30 -16.55 14.18 17.02
N PRO A 31 -15.44 13.51 16.68
CA PRO A 31 -14.87 13.62 15.36
C PRO A 31 -15.78 12.95 14.31
N ILE A 32 -15.97 13.62 13.18
CA ILE A 32 -16.62 13.04 12.02
C ILE A 32 -15.67 12.12 11.25
N GLY A 33 -14.37 12.40 11.29
CA GLY A 33 -13.31 11.61 10.66
C GLY A 33 -12.08 11.47 11.55
N ILE A 34 -11.33 10.39 11.35
CA ILE A 34 -10.08 10.14 12.06
C ILE A 34 -8.95 9.93 11.06
N MET A 35 -7.83 10.59 11.25
CA MET A 35 -6.59 10.34 10.54
C MET A 35 -5.55 9.70 11.45
N LEU A 36 -4.84 8.68 10.95
CA LEU A 36 -3.77 8.02 11.71
C LEU A 36 -2.70 7.45 10.78
N ARG A 37 -1.56 7.07 11.37
CA ARG A 37 -0.50 6.32 10.67
C ARG A 37 -0.23 4.98 11.36
N SER A 38 0.37 4.99 12.54
CA SER A 38 0.82 3.79 13.27
C SER A 38 0.04 3.50 14.55
N PHE A 39 -0.93 4.33 14.92
CA PHE A 39 -1.75 4.13 16.11
C PHE A 39 -2.52 2.81 16.03
N LYS A 40 -2.53 2.02 17.11
CA LYS A 40 -3.28 0.75 17.19
C LYS A 40 -4.71 1.01 17.61
N MET A 41 -5.65 0.68 16.74
CA MET A 41 -7.09 0.94 16.95
C MET A 41 -7.88 -0.28 17.42
N HIS A 42 -7.24 -1.42 17.70
CA HIS A 42 -7.97 -2.65 18.06
C HIS A 42 -8.80 -2.49 19.34
N ASP A 43 -8.30 -1.74 20.30
CA ASP A 43 -8.96 -1.45 21.58
C ASP A 43 -9.55 -0.03 21.63
N TYR A 44 -9.55 0.67 20.49
CA TYR A 44 -10.07 2.04 20.40
C TYR A 44 -11.59 2.03 20.20
N GLU A 45 -12.31 2.74 21.08
CA GLU A 45 -13.75 2.92 20.95
C GLU A 45 -14.05 4.17 20.10
N LEU A 46 -14.80 3.96 19.01
CA LEU A 46 -15.18 5.06 18.13
C LEU A 46 -16.32 5.88 18.71
N ASP A 47 -16.22 7.20 18.57
CA ASP A 47 -17.38 8.07 18.75
C ASP A 47 -18.44 7.76 17.68
N GLN A 48 -19.72 7.78 18.08
CA GLN A 48 -20.85 7.48 17.17
C GLN A 48 -20.94 8.43 15.96
N ASN A 49 -20.37 9.64 16.06
CA ASN A 49 -20.33 10.60 14.96
C ASN A 49 -19.28 10.24 13.91
N THR A 50 -18.33 9.37 14.22
CA THR A 50 -17.28 8.96 13.28
C THR A 50 -17.88 8.17 12.13
N ILE A 51 -17.64 8.65 10.91
CA ILE A 51 -18.11 8.00 9.68
C ILE A 51 -16.97 7.45 8.82
N ALA A 52 -15.75 7.91 9.06
CA ALA A 52 -14.61 7.48 8.27
C ALA A 52 -13.29 7.55 9.05
N ILE A 53 -12.38 6.67 8.67
CA ILE A 53 -11.01 6.60 9.16
C ILE A 53 -10.08 6.58 7.95
N ALA A 54 -9.06 7.44 7.92
CA ALA A 54 -8.05 7.42 6.88
C ALA A 54 -6.66 7.18 7.45
N ARG A 55 -6.03 6.10 7.01
CA ARG A 55 -4.65 5.79 7.36
C ARG A 55 -3.68 6.39 6.35
N ALA A 56 -2.77 7.23 6.82
CA ALA A 56 -1.64 7.71 6.04
C ALA A 56 -0.59 6.60 5.85
N GLY A 57 -0.84 5.70 4.90
CA GLY A 57 -0.03 4.54 4.57
C GLY A 57 -0.82 3.41 3.93
N ALA A 58 -0.14 2.48 3.26
CA ALA A 58 -0.80 1.41 2.50
C ALA A 58 -1.30 0.23 3.35
N GLY A 59 -0.57 -0.18 4.40
CA GLY A 59 -0.98 -1.28 5.28
C GLY A 59 -2.08 -0.86 6.26
N VAL A 60 -2.88 -1.81 6.79
CA VAL A 60 -3.97 -1.52 7.73
C VAL A 60 -4.03 -2.50 8.91
N ASN A 61 -2.94 -3.20 9.19
CA ASN A 61 -2.89 -4.22 10.25
C ASN A 61 -3.16 -3.66 11.66
N ASN A 62 -3.07 -2.35 11.84
CA ASN A 62 -3.34 -1.64 13.08
C ASN A 62 -4.80 -1.19 13.24
N ILE A 63 -5.68 -1.52 12.28
CA ILE A 63 -7.09 -1.09 12.25
C ILE A 63 -7.99 -2.33 12.14
N PRO A 64 -8.98 -2.54 13.03
CA PRO A 64 -9.94 -3.64 12.95
C PRO A 64 -11.02 -3.33 11.89
N CYS A 65 -10.67 -3.48 10.60
CA CYS A 65 -11.47 -3.04 9.46
C CYS A 65 -12.88 -3.67 9.42
N ASP A 66 -12.99 -4.96 9.76
CA ASP A 66 -14.27 -5.68 9.75
C ASP A 66 -15.21 -5.18 10.85
N LYS A 67 -14.70 -4.98 12.08
CA LYS A 67 -15.46 -4.37 13.19
C LYS A 67 -16.03 -3.00 12.79
N TYR A 68 -15.23 -2.19 12.11
CA TYR A 68 -15.66 -0.85 11.71
C TYR A 68 -16.60 -0.87 10.49
N ALA A 69 -16.51 -1.87 9.62
CA ALA A 69 -17.49 -2.07 8.56
C ALA A 69 -18.89 -2.33 9.14
N GLU A 70 -19.01 -3.17 10.18
CA GLU A 70 -20.26 -3.44 10.88
C GLU A 70 -20.87 -2.21 11.55
N GLN A 71 -20.02 -1.24 11.93
CA GLN A 71 -20.45 0.04 12.51
C GLN A 71 -20.76 1.12 11.46
N GLY A 72 -20.63 0.79 10.17
CA GLY A 72 -20.83 1.74 9.07
C GLY A 72 -19.76 2.84 9.01
N VAL A 73 -18.52 2.50 9.36
CA VAL A 73 -17.37 3.40 9.28
C VAL A 73 -16.44 2.95 8.14
N VAL A 74 -16.22 3.83 7.18
CA VAL A 74 -15.36 3.56 6.02
C VAL A 74 -13.90 3.74 6.40
N VAL A 75 -13.07 2.74 6.13
CA VAL A 75 -11.63 2.79 6.38
C VAL A 75 -10.89 2.95 5.07
N PHE A 76 -10.16 4.04 4.93
CA PHE A 76 -9.31 4.35 3.79
C PHE A 76 -7.85 4.06 4.09
N ASN A 77 -7.10 3.67 3.06
CA ASN A 77 -5.65 3.67 3.06
C ASN A 77 -5.11 4.50 1.89
N THR A 78 -3.78 4.63 1.77
CA THR A 78 -3.16 5.45 0.73
C THR A 78 -2.24 4.61 -0.17
N PRO A 79 -2.81 3.72 -1.00
CA PRO A 79 -2.01 2.85 -1.85
C PRO A 79 -1.28 3.67 -2.92
N GLY A 80 0.03 3.45 -3.02
CA GLY A 80 0.87 4.10 -4.03
C GLY A 80 1.37 5.50 -3.67
N ALA A 81 0.89 6.13 -2.59
CA ALA A 81 1.38 7.45 -2.18
C ALA A 81 2.87 7.44 -1.81
N ASN A 82 3.37 6.34 -1.29
CA ASN A 82 4.77 6.10 -0.96
C ASN A 82 5.57 5.37 -2.06
N ALA A 83 4.99 5.19 -3.25
CA ALA A 83 5.58 4.31 -4.26
C ALA A 83 6.95 4.77 -4.74
N ASN A 84 7.18 6.09 -4.84
CA ASN A 84 8.47 6.63 -5.24
C ASN A 84 9.57 6.34 -4.21
N ALA A 85 9.29 6.54 -2.92
CA ALA A 85 10.25 6.26 -1.85
C ALA A 85 10.66 4.77 -1.85
N VAL A 86 9.69 3.86 -1.96
CA VAL A 86 9.99 2.42 -2.05
C VAL A 86 10.79 2.09 -3.31
N LYS A 87 10.46 2.68 -4.47
CA LYS A 87 11.26 2.54 -5.70
C LYS A 87 12.72 2.92 -5.45
N GLU A 88 12.98 4.06 -4.80
CA GLU A 88 14.33 4.54 -4.53
C GLU A 88 15.09 3.61 -3.58
N LEU A 89 14.45 3.09 -2.55
CA LEU A 89 15.06 2.08 -1.68
C LEU A 89 15.40 0.79 -2.44
N VAL A 90 14.54 0.35 -3.37
CA VAL A 90 14.82 -0.83 -4.22
C VAL A 90 16.03 -0.56 -5.15
N LEU A 91 16.15 0.62 -5.72
CA LEU A 91 17.32 0.98 -6.53
C LEU A 91 18.60 1.00 -5.68
N ALA A 92 18.53 1.54 -4.46
CA ALA A 92 19.62 1.46 -3.51
C ALA A 92 19.99 0.00 -3.17
N ALA A 93 18.98 -0.86 -2.93
CA ALA A 93 19.18 -2.28 -2.66
C ALA A 93 19.86 -3.02 -3.83
N LEU A 94 19.48 -2.71 -5.08
CA LEU A 94 20.12 -3.22 -6.29
C LEU A 94 21.62 -2.89 -6.30
N LEU A 95 21.97 -1.64 -6.01
CA LEU A 95 23.36 -1.17 -6.01
C LEU A 95 24.16 -1.70 -4.81
N ILE A 96 23.57 -1.74 -3.62
CA ILE A 96 24.18 -2.33 -2.41
C ILE A 96 24.47 -3.81 -2.61
N ALA A 97 23.54 -4.55 -3.21
CA ALA A 97 23.74 -5.98 -3.48
C ALA A 97 24.87 -6.22 -4.50
N SER A 98 25.02 -5.33 -5.48
CA SER A 98 26.00 -5.46 -6.57
C SER A 98 27.41 -5.01 -6.20
N ARG A 99 27.56 -3.98 -5.36
CA ARG A 99 28.82 -3.27 -5.12
C ARG A 99 29.46 -3.50 -3.75
N ASN A 100 28.89 -4.37 -2.92
CA ASN A 100 29.38 -4.74 -1.58
C ASN A 100 29.72 -3.53 -0.67
N ILE A 101 28.97 -2.43 -0.83
CA ILE A 101 29.27 -1.10 -0.25
C ILE A 101 29.30 -1.14 1.28
N ILE A 102 28.32 -1.83 1.91
CA ILE A 102 28.18 -1.88 3.38
C ILE A 102 29.43 -2.50 4.00
N ASN A 103 29.81 -3.70 3.56
CA ASN A 103 30.98 -4.39 4.11
C ASN A 103 32.29 -3.60 3.84
N ALA A 104 32.41 -2.94 2.67
CA ALA A 104 33.56 -2.11 2.36
C ALA A 104 33.64 -0.90 3.30
N SER A 105 32.52 -0.23 3.57
CA SER A 105 32.44 0.89 4.50
C SER A 105 32.81 0.46 5.93
N ASP A 106 32.31 -0.68 6.37
CA ASP A 106 32.64 -1.19 7.70
C ASP A 106 34.11 -1.56 7.83
N TRP A 107 34.70 -2.15 6.77
CA TRP A 107 36.14 -2.43 6.75
C TRP A 107 36.96 -1.13 6.83
N VAL A 108 36.61 -0.07 6.09
CA VAL A 108 37.35 1.22 6.14
C VAL A 108 37.37 1.79 7.56
N LYS A 109 36.27 1.62 8.35
CA LYS A 109 36.26 2.07 9.76
C LYS A 109 37.36 1.41 10.61
N THR A 110 37.74 0.16 10.28
CA THR A 110 38.81 -0.56 10.99
C THR A 110 40.22 0.02 10.74
N LEU A 111 40.40 0.86 9.73
CA LEU A 111 41.65 1.51 9.40
C LEU A 111 41.88 2.79 10.22
N LYS A 112 40.98 3.17 11.09
CA LYS A 112 41.13 4.33 11.98
C LYS A 112 42.39 4.17 12.85
N GLY A 113 43.25 5.18 12.86
CA GLY A 113 44.51 5.20 13.65
C GLY A 113 45.74 4.76 12.86
N GLN A 114 45.62 4.37 11.58
CA GLN A 114 46.74 3.97 10.73
C GLN A 114 47.47 5.15 10.04
N GLY A 115 47.11 6.40 10.31
CA GLY A 115 47.76 7.58 9.82
C GLY A 115 48.01 7.56 8.29
N ASP A 116 49.23 7.89 7.88
CA ASP A 116 49.61 8.00 6.48
C ASP A 116 49.63 6.66 5.70
N GLU A 117 49.54 5.53 6.41
CA GLU A 117 49.48 4.20 5.76
C GLU A 117 48.09 3.88 5.19
N ILE A 118 47.03 4.64 5.54
CA ILE A 118 45.65 4.38 5.10
C ILE A 118 45.57 4.22 3.58
N GLY A 119 46.20 5.09 2.81
CA GLY A 119 46.18 5.02 1.35
C GLY A 119 46.71 3.69 0.80
N LYS A 120 47.82 3.19 1.32
CA LYS A 120 48.41 1.91 0.93
C LYS A 120 47.49 0.72 1.35
N LEU A 121 46.95 0.78 2.55
CA LEU A 121 46.05 -0.26 3.06
C LEU A 121 44.76 -0.35 2.23
N VAL A 122 44.20 0.80 1.82
CA VAL A 122 43.02 0.85 0.95
C VAL A 122 43.36 0.23 -0.42
N GLU A 123 44.44 0.61 -1.06
CA GLU A 123 44.84 0.04 -2.37
C GLU A 123 45.06 -1.47 -2.28
N LYS A 124 45.67 -1.96 -1.22
CA LYS A 124 45.87 -3.39 -0.98
C LYS A 124 44.59 -4.19 -0.71
N GLY A 125 43.62 -3.57 0.00
CA GLY A 125 42.40 -4.27 0.48
C GLY A 125 41.19 -4.14 -0.42
N LYS A 126 41.10 -3.11 -1.28
CA LYS A 126 39.93 -2.76 -2.09
C LYS A 126 39.42 -3.92 -2.97
N SER A 127 40.31 -4.78 -3.46
CA SER A 127 39.94 -5.92 -4.32
C SER A 127 39.05 -6.95 -3.62
N ASN A 128 39.08 -7.01 -2.29
CA ASN A 128 38.23 -7.92 -1.51
C ASN A 128 36.74 -7.52 -1.57
N PHE A 129 36.45 -6.28 -1.99
CA PHE A 129 35.11 -5.72 -2.09
C PHE A 129 34.69 -5.47 -3.53
N ALA A 130 35.42 -6.02 -4.50
CA ALA A 130 35.04 -5.93 -5.90
C ALA A 130 33.64 -6.48 -6.13
N GLY A 131 32.84 -5.73 -6.85
CA GLY A 131 31.48 -6.10 -7.23
C GLY A 131 31.33 -6.18 -8.74
N PHE A 132 30.10 -6.07 -9.22
CA PHE A 132 29.76 -6.11 -10.64
C PHE A 132 28.74 -5.01 -11.00
N GLU A 133 28.61 -4.73 -12.29
CA GLU A 133 27.69 -3.75 -12.82
C GLU A 133 26.31 -4.36 -13.07
N ILE A 134 25.27 -3.55 -12.90
CA ILE A 134 23.88 -3.97 -13.16
C ILE A 134 23.47 -3.80 -14.64
N LYS A 135 24.17 -2.95 -15.39
CA LYS A 135 23.90 -2.73 -16.83
C LYS A 135 23.95 -4.04 -17.61
N GLY A 136 22.94 -4.29 -18.42
CA GLY A 136 22.81 -5.52 -19.20
C GLY A 136 22.39 -6.77 -18.40
N LYS A 137 22.23 -6.65 -17.07
CA LYS A 137 21.68 -7.72 -16.24
C LYS A 137 20.15 -7.74 -16.33
N LYS A 138 19.56 -8.91 -16.07
CA LYS A 138 18.11 -9.12 -16.14
C LYS A 138 17.50 -8.95 -14.76
N LEU A 139 16.54 -8.01 -14.64
CA LEU A 139 15.72 -7.83 -13.45
C LEU A 139 14.34 -8.45 -13.64
N GLY A 140 13.95 -9.33 -12.74
CA GLY A 140 12.59 -9.84 -12.62
C GLY A 140 11.80 -9.04 -11.58
N VAL A 141 10.67 -8.48 -11.97
CA VAL A 141 9.77 -7.71 -11.11
C VAL A 141 8.50 -8.52 -10.90
N ILE A 142 8.26 -8.97 -9.67
CA ILE A 142 7.05 -9.71 -9.27
C ILE A 142 6.06 -8.72 -8.67
N GLY A 143 4.94 -8.50 -9.36
CA GLY A 143 3.97 -7.44 -9.08
C GLY A 143 4.30 -6.14 -9.81
N LEU A 144 3.40 -5.71 -10.71
CA LEU A 144 3.54 -4.53 -11.55
C LEU A 144 2.52 -3.44 -11.18
N GLY A 145 2.17 -3.38 -9.90
CA GLY A 145 1.35 -2.31 -9.32
C GLY A 145 2.06 -0.97 -9.28
N ALA A 146 1.66 -0.08 -8.36
CA ALA A 146 2.19 1.28 -8.26
C ALA A 146 3.72 1.33 -8.07
N ILE A 147 4.28 0.43 -7.23
CA ILE A 147 5.71 0.37 -6.94
C ILE A 147 6.45 -0.38 -8.06
N GLY A 148 6.00 -1.60 -8.40
CA GLY A 148 6.72 -2.44 -9.36
C GLY A 148 6.84 -1.83 -10.74
N ALA A 149 5.84 -1.08 -11.22
CA ALA A 149 5.91 -0.35 -12.47
C ALA A 149 6.98 0.75 -12.46
N LEU A 150 7.09 1.50 -11.35
CA LEU A 150 8.14 2.52 -11.20
C LEU A 150 9.54 1.89 -11.15
N VAL A 151 9.69 0.78 -10.39
CA VAL A 151 10.96 0.03 -10.32
C VAL A 151 11.35 -0.51 -11.69
N ALA A 152 10.40 -1.11 -12.42
CA ALA A 152 10.64 -1.66 -13.75
C ALA A 152 11.14 -0.60 -14.74
N ASN A 153 10.48 0.56 -14.76
CA ASN A 153 10.86 1.67 -15.64
C ASN A 153 12.24 2.22 -15.26
N ALA A 154 12.49 2.48 -13.96
CA ALA A 154 13.78 3.01 -13.49
C ALA A 154 14.93 2.02 -13.76
N ALA A 155 14.71 0.72 -13.64
CA ALA A 155 15.71 -0.29 -13.96
C ALA A 155 16.06 -0.32 -15.47
N LEU A 156 15.09 -0.08 -16.36
CA LEU A 156 15.37 0.11 -17.79
C LEU A 156 16.27 1.32 -18.04
N ASP A 157 16.02 2.44 -17.34
CA ASP A 157 16.84 3.66 -17.46
C ASP A 157 18.27 3.44 -16.95
N LEU A 158 18.46 2.53 -15.99
CA LEU A 158 19.80 2.07 -15.55
C LEU A 158 20.44 1.04 -16.50
N GLY A 159 19.79 0.73 -17.62
CA GLY A 159 20.32 -0.17 -18.65
C GLY A 159 20.15 -1.65 -18.34
N MET A 160 19.23 -2.03 -17.46
CA MET A 160 18.88 -3.43 -17.23
C MET A 160 17.86 -3.92 -18.27
N ASP A 161 17.84 -5.24 -18.52
CA ASP A 161 16.73 -5.91 -19.20
C ASP A 161 15.66 -6.27 -18.16
N VAL A 162 14.41 -5.82 -18.34
CA VAL A 162 13.36 -6.01 -17.32
C VAL A 162 12.31 -7.02 -17.76
N TYR A 163 12.04 -7.98 -16.90
CA TYR A 163 10.98 -8.98 -17.00
C TYR A 163 9.96 -8.72 -15.88
N GLY A 164 8.67 -8.65 -16.21
CA GLY A 164 7.60 -8.40 -15.27
C GLY A 164 6.62 -9.56 -15.19
N TYR A 165 6.19 -9.92 -14.00
CA TYR A 165 5.12 -10.89 -13.75
C TYR A 165 4.05 -10.28 -12.86
N ASP A 166 2.82 -10.21 -13.36
CA ASP A 166 1.63 -9.83 -12.59
C ASP A 166 0.40 -10.46 -13.22
N PRO A 167 -0.23 -11.48 -12.60
CA PRO A 167 -1.42 -12.11 -13.13
C PRO A 167 -2.68 -11.24 -13.03
N PHE A 168 -2.63 -10.14 -12.27
CA PHE A 168 -3.73 -9.19 -12.04
C PHE A 168 -3.44 -7.80 -12.60
N LEU A 169 -2.55 -7.71 -13.60
CA LEU A 169 -2.14 -6.43 -14.19
C LEU A 169 -3.35 -5.64 -14.71
N SER A 170 -3.66 -4.52 -14.04
CA SER A 170 -4.75 -3.64 -14.48
C SER A 170 -4.35 -2.83 -15.71
N VAL A 171 -5.34 -2.41 -16.50
CA VAL A 171 -5.14 -1.53 -17.68
C VAL A 171 -4.39 -0.25 -17.27
N GLY A 172 -4.78 0.37 -16.15
CA GLY A 172 -4.13 1.58 -15.65
C GLY A 172 -2.68 1.37 -15.22
N ALA A 173 -2.32 0.19 -14.70
CA ALA A 173 -0.92 -0.17 -14.41
C ALA A 173 -0.14 -0.44 -15.70
N ALA A 174 -0.74 -1.14 -16.66
CA ALA A 174 -0.12 -1.43 -17.97
C ALA A 174 0.21 -0.15 -18.76
N LEU A 175 -0.65 0.86 -18.71
CA LEU A 175 -0.42 2.15 -19.36
C LEU A 175 0.75 2.95 -18.76
N ARG A 176 1.15 2.68 -17.51
CA ARG A 176 2.32 3.30 -16.86
C ARG A 176 3.63 2.58 -17.11
N LEU A 177 3.55 1.33 -17.61
CA LEU A 177 4.72 0.52 -17.90
C LEU A 177 5.33 0.89 -19.27
N SER A 178 6.66 0.97 -19.31
CA SER A 178 7.37 1.06 -20.58
C SER A 178 7.12 -0.20 -21.43
N SER A 179 6.89 -0.01 -22.73
CA SER A 179 6.76 -1.12 -23.69
C SER A 179 8.00 -2.01 -23.82
N LYS A 180 9.13 -1.58 -23.25
CA LYS A 180 10.37 -2.37 -23.21
C LYS A 180 10.37 -3.43 -22.10
N VAL A 181 9.44 -3.37 -21.14
CA VAL A 181 9.28 -4.41 -20.11
C VAL A 181 8.70 -5.66 -20.74
N LYS A 182 9.40 -6.79 -20.59
CA LYS A 182 8.98 -8.10 -21.11
C LYS A 182 8.04 -8.77 -20.11
N ILE A 183 6.73 -8.77 -20.39
CA ILE A 183 5.75 -9.44 -19.54
C ILE A 183 5.83 -10.95 -19.74
N VAL A 184 5.99 -11.70 -18.65
CA VAL A 184 5.98 -13.16 -18.63
C VAL A 184 4.67 -13.67 -18.02
N LYS A 185 4.25 -14.87 -18.46
CA LYS A 185 2.98 -15.48 -18.02
C LYS A 185 3.12 -16.31 -16.76
N GLU A 186 4.32 -16.85 -16.51
CA GLU A 186 4.57 -17.76 -15.41
C GLU A 186 5.60 -17.15 -14.43
N LEU A 187 5.33 -17.27 -13.14
CA LEU A 187 6.26 -16.82 -12.10
C LEU A 187 7.64 -17.50 -12.23
N ASN A 188 7.66 -18.76 -12.64
CA ASN A 188 8.90 -19.51 -12.85
C ASN A 188 9.78 -18.95 -13.98
N ASP A 189 9.23 -18.20 -14.91
CA ASP A 189 10.03 -17.56 -15.97
C ASP A 189 10.89 -16.45 -15.41
N ILE A 190 10.40 -15.74 -14.37
CA ILE A 190 11.21 -14.79 -13.60
C ILE A 190 12.41 -15.52 -12.97
N ALA A 191 12.16 -16.63 -12.26
CA ALA A 191 13.23 -17.37 -11.60
C ALA A 191 14.32 -17.85 -12.58
N LYS A 192 13.92 -18.43 -13.71
CA LYS A 192 14.86 -19.04 -14.68
C LYS A 192 15.68 -18.00 -15.45
N ASN A 193 15.12 -16.84 -15.73
CA ASN A 193 15.71 -15.89 -16.67
C ASN A 193 16.46 -14.73 -16.04
N CYS A 194 16.15 -14.38 -14.77
CA CYS A 194 16.61 -13.14 -14.16
C CYS A 194 17.84 -13.32 -13.27
N ASP A 195 18.72 -12.34 -13.28
CA ASP A 195 19.92 -12.26 -12.43
C ASP A 195 19.55 -11.63 -11.07
N TYR A 196 18.56 -10.75 -11.09
CA TYR A 196 17.96 -10.08 -9.94
C TYR A 196 16.46 -10.34 -9.91
N VAL A 197 15.90 -10.51 -8.73
CA VAL A 197 14.44 -10.62 -8.52
C VAL A 197 14.04 -9.66 -7.42
N THR A 198 12.98 -8.87 -7.67
CA THR A 198 12.39 -7.97 -6.68
C THR A 198 10.88 -8.19 -6.59
N ILE A 199 10.32 -8.05 -5.37
CA ILE A 199 8.96 -8.43 -5.04
C ILE A 199 8.17 -7.18 -4.67
N HIS A 200 6.99 -6.98 -5.29
CA HIS A 200 6.10 -5.83 -5.07
C HIS A 200 4.62 -6.24 -5.05
N ILE A 201 4.32 -7.37 -4.43
CA ILE A 201 2.94 -7.85 -4.21
C ILE A 201 2.53 -7.68 -2.75
N PRO A 202 1.24 -7.51 -2.44
CA PRO A 202 0.74 -7.56 -1.08
C PRO A 202 0.88 -8.97 -0.49
N TYR A 203 1.06 -9.06 0.82
CA TYR A 203 0.89 -10.32 1.52
C TYR A 203 -0.61 -10.57 1.76
N ILE A 204 -1.09 -11.72 1.36
CA ILE A 204 -2.45 -12.20 1.60
C ILE A 204 -2.31 -13.54 2.32
N ALA A 205 -2.74 -13.58 3.60
CA ALA A 205 -2.66 -14.78 4.40
C ALA A 205 -3.30 -15.98 3.65
N ASP A 206 -2.71 -17.16 3.82
CA ASP A 206 -3.15 -18.43 3.21
C ASP A 206 -3.08 -18.52 1.67
N GLN A 207 -2.70 -17.44 0.98
CA GLN A 207 -2.60 -17.45 -0.49
C GLN A 207 -1.17 -17.36 -1.01
N ASN A 208 -0.33 -16.50 -0.43
CA ASN A 208 1.01 -16.26 -0.97
C ASN A 208 2.14 -16.22 0.08
N LYS A 209 1.88 -16.74 1.28
CA LYS A 209 2.93 -16.94 2.28
C LYS A 209 4.02 -17.85 1.70
N GLY A 210 5.28 -17.38 1.79
CA GLY A 210 6.42 -18.12 1.27
C GLY A 210 6.34 -18.41 -0.23
N ILE A 211 5.76 -17.52 -1.03
CA ILE A 211 5.73 -17.68 -2.50
C ILE A 211 7.14 -17.83 -3.07
N ILE A 212 8.13 -17.21 -2.44
CA ILE A 212 9.56 -17.42 -2.70
C ILE A 212 10.07 -18.49 -1.74
N ASN A 213 9.81 -19.73 -2.08
CA ASN A 213 10.19 -20.91 -1.33
C ASN A 213 11.41 -21.62 -1.94
N SER A 214 11.83 -22.74 -1.34
CA SER A 214 12.94 -23.55 -1.83
C SER A 214 12.75 -24.03 -3.28
N GLY A 215 11.50 -24.26 -3.71
CA GLY A 215 11.17 -24.65 -5.08
C GLY A 215 11.40 -23.55 -6.09
N PHE A 216 11.02 -22.32 -5.77
CA PHE A 216 11.30 -21.14 -6.58
C PHE A 216 12.82 -20.84 -6.61
N ILE A 217 13.47 -20.81 -5.44
CA ILE A 217 14.89 -20.51 -5.30
C ILE A 217 15.77 -21.48 -6.10
N ARG A 218 15.45 -22.78 -6.08
CA ARG A 218 16.19 -23.78 -6.90
C ARG A 218 16.15 -23.45 -8.39
N LYS A 219 15.08 -22.83 -8.89
CA LYS A 219 14.94 -22.47 -10.31
C LYS A 219 15.63 -21.16 -10.65
N MET A 220 15.96 -20.33 -9.67
CA MET A 220 16.74 -19.12 -9.92
C MET A 220 18.13 -19.45 -10.45
N LYS A 221 18.76 -18.49 -11.10
CA LYS A 221 20.16 -18.64 -11.52
C LYS A 221 21.08 -18.78 -10.33
N ASP A 222 22.21 -19.47 -10.51
CA ASP A 222 23.26 -19.50 -9.50
C ASP A 222 23.87 -18.10 -9.36
N GLY A 223 24.04 -17.66 -8.12
CA GLY A 223 24.52 -16.32 -7.84
C GLY A 223 23.49 -15.19 -8.08
N ALA A 224 22.22 -15.53 -8.21
CA ALA A 224 21.15 -14.52 -8.33
C ALA A 224 21.02 -13.67 -7.05
N VAL A 225 20.44 -12.50 -7.20
CA VAL A 225 20.13 -11.56 -6.10
C VAL A 225 18.62 -11.50 -5.88
N LEU A 226 18.19 -11.55 -4.61
CA LEU A 226 16.81 -11.35 -4.23
C LEU A 226 16.66 -10.05 -3.43
N ILE A 227 15.60 -9.26 -3.72
CA ILE A 227 15.27 -8.02 -3.02
C ILE A 227 13.81 -8.10 -2.58
N ASN A 228 13.57 -7.85 -1.31
CA ASN A 228 12.22 -7.83 -0.75
C ASN A 228 11.98 -6.57 0.10
N CYS A 229 11.38 -5.55 -0.53
CA CYS A 229 10.85 -4.36 0.14
C CYS A 229 9.33 -4.36 0.18
N ALA A 230 8.68 -5.55 0.09
CA ALA A 230 7.23 -5.69 0.10
C ALA A 230 6.70 -6.17 1.46
N ARG A 231 6.90 -7.44 1.81
CA ARG A 231 6.51 -8.04 3.11
C ARG A 231 7.41 -9.25 3.42
N GLY A 232 7.79 -9.40 4.69
CA GLY A 232 8.68 -10.49 5.14
C GLY A 232 8.13 -11.88 4.83
N GLU A 233 6.84 -12.06 5.05
CA GLU A 233 6.13 -13.35 4.92
C GLU A 233 6.12 -13.92 3.49
N LEU A 234 6.46 -13.13 2.49
CA LEU A 234 6.53 -13.57 1.09
C LEU A 234 7.72 -14.47 0.79
N VAL A 235 8.75 -14.46 1.63
CA VAL A 235 9.97 -15.26 1.48
C VAL A 235 10.05 -16.27 2.60
N ASP A 236 10.39 -17.51 2.25
CA ASP A 236 10.68 -18.60 3.21
C ASP A 236 12.08 -18.36 3.79
N ASN A 237 12.16 -17.89 5.04
CA ASN A 237 13.42 -17.53 5.70
C ASN A 237 14.40 -18.71 5.81
N PRO A 238 14.02 -19.92 6.24
CA PRO A 238 14.90 -21.08 6.22
C PRO A 238 15.46 -21.40 4.82
N ALA A 239 14.63 -21.28 3.78
CA ALA A 239 15.06 -21.57 2.42
C ALA A 239 16.07 -20.54 1.89
N ILE A 240 15.85 -19.23 2.16
CA ILE A 240 16.75 -18.16 1.70
C ILE A 240 18.08 -18.17 2.46
N ILE A 241 18.09 -18.47 3.77
CA ILE A 241 19.32 -18.64 4.57
C ILE A 241 20.18 -19.73 3.95
N LYS A 242 19.64 -20.92 3.77
CA LYS A 242 20.35 -22.05 3.14
C LYS A 242 20.87 -21.70 1.74
N ALA A 243 20.10 -20.94 0.97
CA ALA A 243 20.48 -20.55 -0.38
C ALA A 243 21.62 -19.52 -0.41
N THR A 244 21.66 -18.60 0.54
CA THR A 244 22.76 -17.62 0.67
C THR A 244 24.04 -18.28 1.20
N GLU A 245 23.93 -19.23 2.11
CA GLU A 245 25.06 -20.00 2.62
C GLU A 245 25.70 -20.89 1.53
N SER A 246 24.90 -21.52 0.69
CA SER A 246 25.38 -22.36 -0.42
C SER A 246 25.88 -21.58 -1.63
N GLY A 247 25.68 -20.26 -1.67
CA GLY A 247 26.01 -19.40 -2.81
C GLY A 247 25.02 -19.49 -3.97
N LYS A 248 23.90 -20.23 -3.82
CA LYS A 248 22.81 -20.26 -4.81
C LYS A 248 22.20 -18.86 -5.00
N ILE A 249 22.04 -18.14 -3.91
CA ILE A 249 21.70 -16.72 -3.88
C ILE A 249 22.94 -15.95 -3.41
N ALA A 250 23.45 -15.07 -4.25
CA ALA A 250 24.64 -14.28 -3.94
C ALA A 250 24.37 -13.23 -2.85
N LYS A 251 23.16 -12.64 -2.85
CA LYS A 251 22.74 -11.65 -1.85
C LYS A 251 21.21 -11.60 -1.71
N TYR A 252 20.76 -11.45 -0.48
CA TYR A 252 19.37 -11.12 -0.17
C TYR A 252 19.32 -9.79 0.56
N VAL A 253 18.54 -8.82 0.03
CA VAL A 253 18.29 -7.54 0.67
C VAL A 253 16.82 -7.49 1.07
N VAL A 254 16.54 -7.24 2.35
CA VAL A 254 15.19 -7.29 2.90
C VAL A 254 14.92 -6.09 3.81
N ASP A 255 13.76 -5.46 3.60
CA ASP A 255 13.28 -4.31 4.41
C ASP A 255 12.40 -4.75 5.61
N PHE A 256 12.38 -6.06 5.89
CA PHE A 256 11.61 -6.67 6.97
C PHE A 256 12.51 -7.65 7.75
N PRO A 257 13.31 -7.13 8.71
CA PRO A 257 14.22 -7.96 9.48
C PRO A 257 13.45 -8.98 10.34
N ALA A 258 13.97 -10.19 10.39
CA ALA A 258 13.55 -11.23 11.32
C ALA A 258 14.79 -11.73 12.08
N GLU A 259 14.61 -12.21 13.31
CA GLU A 259 15.71 -12.64 14.19
C GLU A 259 16.69 -13.58 13.48
N GLU A 260 16.17 -14.58 12.76
CA GLU A 260 16.96 -15.58 12.05
C GLU A 260 17.73 -15.05 10.83
N LEU A 261 17.41 -13.85 10.33
CA LEU A 261 18.08 -13.23 9.18
C LEU A 261 19.22 -12.32 9.59
N ILE A 262 19.17 -11.80 10.83
CA ILE A 262 20.14 -10.82 11.32
C ILE A 262 21.51 -11.47 11.51
N GLY A 263 22.54 -10.88 10.91
CA GLY A 263 23.91 -11.35 10.99
C GLY A 263 24.27 -12.52 10.05
N VAL A 264 23.29 -13.04 9.29
CA VAL A 264 23.56 -14.08 8.29
C VAL A 264 24.39 -13.50 7.14
N LYS A 265 25.45 -14.20 6.76
CA LYS A 265 26.32 -13.78 5.65
C LYS A 265 25.51 -13.62 4.35
N ASN A 266 25.77 -12.52 3.65
CA ASN A 266 25.10 -12.20 2.39
C ASN A 266 23.61 -11.84 2.51
N ILE A 267 23.09 -11.67 3.72
CA ILE A 267 21.78 -11.08 3.95
C ILE A 267 21.97 -9.66 4.48
N VAL A 268 21.28 -8.69 3.88
CA VAL A 268 21.27 -7.30 4.30
C VAL A 268 19.87 -6.97 4.78
N CYS A 269 19.73 -6.77 6.09
CA CYS A 269 18.47 -6.35 6.70
C CYS A 269 18.41 -4.83 6.82
N ILE A 270 17.30 -4.24 6.35
CA ILE A 270 16.97 -2.82 6.44
C ILE A 270 15.78 -2.68 7.40
N PRO A 271 15.71 -1.66 8.28
CA PRO A 271 14.71 -1.58 9.32
C PRO A 271 13.41 -0.90 8.85
N HIS A 272 12.74 -1.46 7.83
CA HIS A 272 11.45 -1.05 7.26
C HIS A 272 11.43 0.44 6.83
N LEU A 273 12.38 0.81 5.99
CA LEU A 273 12.59 2.18 5.51
C LEU A 273 11.86 2.52 4.21
N GLY A 274 11.15 1.58 3.58
CA GLY A 274 10.53 1.76 2.28
C GLY A 274 9.65 3.01 2.13
N ALA A 275 8.94 3.40 3.18
CA ALA A 275 8.09 4.60 3.20
C ALA A 275 8.59 5.68 4.16
N SER A 276 9.83 5.60 4.64
CA SER A 276 10.37 6.50 5.67
C SER A 276 11.13 7.65 5.04
N THR A 277 10.43 8.46 4.25
CA THR A 277 10.89 9.75 3.74
C THR A 277 9.85 10.82 4.02
N GLU A 278 10.27 12.08 4.14
CA GLU A 278 9.38 13.23 4.35
C GLU A 278 8.29 13.30 3.28
N GLU A 279 8.68 13.17 2.01
CA GLU A 279 7.77 13.24 0.88
C GLU A 279 6.77 12.08 0.86
N ALA A 280 7.16 10.88 1.27
CA ALA A 280 6.24 9.75 1.37
C ALA A 280 5.22 9.96 2.48
N GLU A 281 5.63 10.53 3.61
CA GLU A 281 4.74 10.87 4.71
C GLU A 281 3.74 11.95 4.30
N ASP A 282 4.21 13.01 3.65
CA ASP A 282 3.40 14.09 3.11
C ASP A 282 2.39 13.59 2.07
N ASN A 283 2.85 12.84 1.08
CA ASN A 283 1.99 12.27 0.05
C ASN A 283 0.89 11.36 0.64
N CYS A 284 1.24 10.54 1.64
CA CYS A 284 0.26 9.71 2.34
C CYS A 284 -0.74 10.56 3.12
N ALA A 285 -0.30 11.59 3.83
CA ALA A 285 -1.16 12.48 4.59
C ALA A 285 -2.13 13.26 3.68
N VAL A 286 -1.63 13.84 2.59
CA VAL A 286 -2.44 14.54 1.58
C VAL A 286 -3.48 13.63 0.95
N MET A 287 -3.08 12.41 0.55
CA MET A 287 -4.02 11.45 -0.04
C MET A 287 -5.11 11.05 0.97
N ALA A 288 -4.74 10.78 2.23
CA ALA A 288 -5.67 10.43 3.29
C ALA A 288 -6.68 11.57 3.56
N ALA A 289 -6.20 12.81 3.66
CA ALA A 289 -7.05 13.98 3.86
C ALA A 289 -8.04 14.19 2.71
N LYS A 290 -7.57 14.13 1.46
CA LYS A 290 -8.42 14.26 0.26
C LYS A 290 -9.52 13.19 0.19
N GLN A 291 -9.21 11.95 0.57
CA GLN A 291 -10.20 10.86 0.61
C GLN A 291 -11.25 11.10 1.69
N LEU A 292 -10.85 11.58 2.87
CA LEU A 292 -11.80 11.96 3.93
C LEU A 292 -12.72 13.10 3.46
N ILE A 293 -12.17 14.16 2.88
CA ILE A 293 -12.93 15.29 2.37
C ILE A 293 -13.94 14.83 1.33
N ASP A 294 -13.49 14.06 0.32
CA ASP A 294 -14.38 13.58 -0.75
C ASP A 294 -15.49 12.68 -0.23
N TYR A 295 -15.20 11.82 0.75
CA TYR A 295 -16.23 11.00 1.38
C TYR A 295 -17.19 11.84 2.24
N ILE A 296 -16.69 12.80 3.01
CA ILE A 296 -17.51 13.65 3.86
C ILE A 296 -18.42 14.53 3.03
N GLU A 297 -17.90 15.17 1.97
CA GLU A 297 -18.60 16.16 1.14
C GLU A 297 -19.43 15.54 0.02
N ASN A 298 -18.94 14.45 -0.59
CA ASN A 298 -19.54 13.86 -1.78
C ASN A 298 -19.98 12.41 -1.59
N GLY A 299 -19.59 11.75 -0.50
CA GLY A 299 -19.92 10.35 -0.26
C GLY A 299 -19.14 9.35 -1.14
N ASN A 300 -18.19 9.82 -1.92
CA ASN A 300 -17.39 8.96 -2.78
C ASN A 300 -16.43 8.09 -1.95
N ILE A 301 -16.32 6.83 -2.32
CA ILE A 301 -15.43 5.86 -1.68
C ILE A 301 -14.40 5.40 -2.69
N VAL A 302 -13.14 5.81 -2.49
CA VAL A 302 -11.99 5.39 -3.29
C VAL A 302 -10.89 4.90 -2.35
N ASN A 303 -10.24 3.78 -2.67
CA ASN A 303 -9.20 3.16 -1.82
C ASN A 303 -9.68 2.72 -0.42
N SER A 304 -10.95 2.39 -0.25
CA SER A 304 -11.41 1.79 0.98
C SER A 304 -10.99 0.33 1.08
N VAL A 305 -10.60 -0.08 2.30
CA VAL A 305 -10.18 -1.46 2.58
C VAL A 305 -11.35 -2.34 3.01
N ASN A 306 -12.40 -1.77 3.59
CA ASN A 306 -13.54 -2.50 4.13
C ASN A 306 -14.86 -2.34 3.35
N TYR A 307 -14.95 -1.37 2.46
CA TYR A 307 -16.09 -1.17 1.55
C TYR A 307 -15.64 -1.17 0.09
N PRO A 308 -16.54 -1.41 -0.88
CA PRO A 308 -16.20 -1.33 -2.30
C PRO A 308 -15.85 0.11 -2.71
N THR A 309 -15.02 0.24 -3.74
CA THR A 309 -14.89 1.52 -4.46
C THR A 309 -16.24 1.85 -5.09
N CYS A 310 -16.82 2.98 -4.71
CA CYS A 310 -18.09 3.47 -5.22
C CYS A 310 -18.02 4.99 -5.30
N SER A 311 -18.07 5.53 -6.50
CA SER A 311 -18.02 6.97 -6.74
C SER A 311 -18.90 7.34 -7.92
N MET A 312 -19.48 8.53 -7.85
CA MET A 312 -20.36 9.06 -8.88
C MET A 312 -20.26 10.60 -8.87
N PRO A 313 -20.08 11.24 -10.02
CA PRO A 313 -20.19 12.70 -10.10
C PRO A 313 -21.52 13.16 -9.50
N ARG A 314 -21.49 14.19 -8.66
CA ARG A 314 -22.69 14.73 -8.04
C ARG A 314 -23.47 15.55 -9.06
N THR A 315 -24.76 15.23 -9.23
CA THR A 315 -25.64 15.86 -10.22
C THR A 315 -26.77 16.67 -9.60
N THR A 316 -27.05 16.48 -8.28
CA THR A 316 -28.08 17.18 -7.54
C THR A 316 -27.55 17.71 -6.21
N GLU A 317 -28.30 18.65 -5.57
CA GLU A 317 -27.95 19.16 -4.24
C GLU A 317 -28.10 18.12 -3.14
N ASN A 318 -29.03 17.16 -3.30
CA ASN A 318 -29.31 16.14 -2.30
C ASN A 318 -28.78 14.79 -2.75
N ARG A 319 -27.95 14.19 -1.92
CA ARG A 319 -27.37 12.86 -2.15
C ARG A 319 -27.57 11.97 -0.94
N LEU A 320 -27.99 10.74 -1.16
CA LEU A 320 -28.00 9.66 -0.19
C LEU A 320 -26.79 8.75 -0.39
N VAL A 321 -26.08 8.44 0.68
CA VAL A 321 -25.03 7.42 0.73
C VAL A 321 -25.46 6.35 1.72
N ILE A 322 -25.67 5.14 1.23
CA ILE A 322 -26.21 4.04 2.00
C ILE A 322 -25.18 2.91 2.05
N LEU A 323 -24.66 2.64 3.25
CA LEU A 323 -23.82 1.49 3.53
C LEU A 323 -24.70 0.34 3.97
N HIS A 324 -24.57 -0.83 3.34
CA HIS A 324 -25.47 -1.95 3.60
C HIS A 324 -24.79 -3.31 3.41
N LYS A 325 -25.41 -4.37 3.88
CA LYS A 325 -25.00 -5.75 3.58
C LYS A 325 -25.27 -6.07 2.11
N ASN A 326 -24.44 -6.94 1.54
CA ASN A 326 -24.60 -7.42 0.17
C ASN A 326 -25.52 -8.65 0.17
N ILE A 327 -26.83 -8.42 0.33
CA ILE A 327 -27.85 -9.47 0.40
C ILE A 327 -28.84 -9.35 -0.75
N GLN A 328 -29.57 -10.45 -1.01
CA GLN A 328 -30.56 -10.49 -2.09
C GLN A 328 -31.65 -9.44 -1.89
N ASN A 329 -32.09 -8.85 -2.99
CA ASN A 329 -33.21 -7.89 -3.04
C ASN A 329 -33.02 -6.56 -2.29
N ILE A 330 -31.84 -6.30 -1.68
CA ILE A 330 -31.61 -5.09 -0.90
C ILE A 330 -31.75 -3.82 -1.73
N LEU A 331 -31.23 -3.82 -2.97
CA LEU A 331 -31.31 -2.65 -3.85
C LEU A 331 -32.76 -2.32 -4.23
N ALA A 332 -33.59 -3.32 -4.49
CA ALA A 332 -35.01 -3.11 -4.77
C ALA A 332 -35.77 -2.55 -3.54
N GLN A 333 -35.42 -3.00 -2.33
CA GLN A 333 -35.97 -2.47 -1.09
C GLN A 333 -35.55 -1.01 -0.86
N ILE A 334 -34.26 -0.67 -1.06
CA ILE A 334 -33.75 0.70 -0.94
C ILE A 334 -34.50 1.62 -1.93
N THR A 335 -34.51 1.28 -3.22
CA THR A 335 -35.13 2.12 -4.24
C THR A 335 -36.65 2.20 -4.09
N GLY A 336 -37.31 1.10 -3.69
CA GLY A 336 -38.73 1.08 -3.41
C GLY A 336 -39.10 1.95 -2.21
N THR A 337 -38.34 1.90 -1.13
CA THR A 337 -38.54 2.75 0.05
C THR A 337 -38.36 4.23 -0.29
N VAL A 338 -37.28 4.58 -0.99
CA VAL A 338 -37.03 5.97 -1.45
C VAL A 338 -38.19 6.47 -2.32
N GLY A 339 -38.65 5.65 -3.28
CA GLY A 339 -39.78 5.99 -4.14
C GLY A 339 -41.09 6.14 -3.39
N SER A 340 -41.37 5.30 -2.36
CA SER A 340 -42.58 5.38 -1.55
C SER A 340 -42.68 6.64 -0.67
N GLU A 341 -41.51 7.26 -0.38
CA GLU A 341 -41.42 8.56 0.29
C GLU A 341 -41.63 9.74 -0.68
N GLY A 342 -41.96 9.48 -1.95
CA GLY A 342 -42.14 10.52 -2.97
C GLY A 342 -40.83 11.16 -3.47
N ILE A 343 -39.71 10.51 -3.23
CA ILE A 343 -38.38 11.00 -3.63
C ILE A 343 -38.05 10.43 -5.00
N ASN A 344 -37.76 11.30 -5.99
CA ASN A 344 -37.30 10.89 -7.30
C ASN A 344 -35.78 10.69 -7.31
N ILE A 345 -35.33 9.56 -7.87
CA ILE A 345 -33.92 9.21 -8.01
C ILE A 345 -33.46 9.66 -9.41
N SER A 346 -32.57 10.68 -9.47
CA SER A 346 -32.01 11.21 -10.71
C SER A 346 -30.82 10.37 -11.20
N ASN A 347 -30.02 9.84 -10.28
CA ASN A 347 -28.87 9.02 -10.60
C ASN A 347 -28.61 8.01 -9.49
N LEU A 348 -28.03 6.84 -9.85
CA LEU A 348 -27.77 5.75 -8.91
C LEU A 348 -26.51 5.00 -9.30
N THR A 349 -25.67 4.69 -8.32
CA THR A 349 -24.62 3.68 -8.45
C THR A 349 -24.64 2.75 -7.23
N ASN A 350 -24.42 1.46 -7.47
CA ASN A 350 -24.27 0.46 -6.43
C ASN A 350 -23.05 -0.40 -6.71
N GLN A 351 -22.24 -0.63 -5.70
CA GLN A 351 -21.08 -1.51 -5.78
C GLN A 351 -21.01 -2.41 -4.56
N SER A 352 -20.47 -3.63 -4.72
CA SER A 352 -20.32 -4.59 -3.64
C SER A 352 -18.90 -5.17 -3.56
N LYS A 353 -18.50 -5.55 -2.35
CA LYS A 353 -17.23 -6.22 -2.05
C LYS A 353 -17.43 -7.16 -0.86
N GLY A 354 -17.40 -8.47 -1.12
CA GLY A 354 -17.70 -9.46 -0.08
C GLY A 354 -19.11 -9.25 0.50
N ASP A 355 -19.18 -9.13 1.82
CA ASP A 355 -20.45 -9.02 2.57
C ASP A 355 -21.02 -7.60 2.62
N TYR A 356 -20.31 -6.61 2.09
CA TYR A 356 -20.68 -5.20 2.17
C TYR A 356 -20.91 -4.58 0.80
N ALA A 357 -21.83 -3.63 0.76
CA ALA A 357 -22.15 -2.86 -0.44
C ALA A 357 -22.41 -1.39 -0.10
N VAL A 358 -22.32 -0.57 -1.12
CA VAL A 358 -22.57 0.88 -1.05
C VAL A 358 -23.48 1.27 -2.18
N THR A 359 -24.56 1.98 -1.85
CA THR A 359 -25.43 2.63 -2.84
C THR A 359 -25.34 4.14 -2.67
N ILE A 360 -25.05 4.85 -3.75
CA ILE A 360 -25.09 6.31 -3.83
C ILE A 360 -26.28 6.67 -4.73
N LEU A 361 -27.16 7.56 -4.23
CA LEU A 361 -28.31 8.06 -4.95
C LEU A 361 -28.24 9.60 -5.00
N ASP A 362 -28.34 10.18 -6.18
CA ASP A 362 -28.68 11.58 -6.34
C ASP A 362 -30.18 11.71 -6.45
N VAL A 363 -30.78 12.58 -5.64
CA VAL A 363 -32.23 12.74 -5.55
C VAL A 363 -32.63 14.21 -5.77
N ASP A 364 -33.81 14.40 -6.40
CA ASP A 364 -34.28 15.74 -6.78
C ASP A 364 -34.83 16.54 -5.59
N ASN A 365 -35.37 15.82 -4.59
CA ASN A 365 -36.05 16.44 -3.47
C ASN A 365 -35.22 16.37 -2.19
N GLN A 366 -35.50 17.25 -1.26
CA GLN A 366 -34.94 17.21 0.08
C GLN A 366 -35.45 15.94 0.82
N VAL A 367 -34.53 15.18 1.41
CA VAL A 367 -34.85 13.99 2.20
C VAL A 367 -35.16 14.40 3.64
N SER A 368 -36.33 14.03 4.13
CA SER A 368 -36.75 14.31 5.52
C SER A 368 -36.09 13.33 6.49
N ASP A 369 -35.98 13.75 7.78
CA ASP A 369 -35.49 12.84 8.85
C ASP A 369 -36.33 11.58 8.97
N LYS A 370 -37.66 11.69 8.76
CA LYS A 370 -38.58 10.55 8.74
C LYS A 370 -38.27 9.58 7.61
N SER A 371 -37.95 10.10 6.41
CA SER A 371 -37.56 9.26 5.27
C SER A 371 -36.22 8.56 5.54
N ILE A 372 -35.27 9.24 6.21
CA ILE A 372 -33.99 8.65 6.61
C ILE A 372 -34.20 7.51 7.60
N GLU A 373 -35.07 7.72 8.60
CA GLU A 373 -35.44 6.70 9.59
C GLU A 373 -36.06 5.48 8.91
N HIS A 374 -37.00 5.69 7.98
CA HIS A 374 -37.68 4.62 7.27
C HIS A 374 -36.73 3.81 6.39
N ILE A 375 -35.81 4.47 5.67
CA ILE A 375 -34.77 3.78 4.89
C ILE A 375 -33.84 2.99 5.81
N SER A 376 -33.49 3.55 6.97
CA SER A 376 -32.59 2.91 7.94
C SER A 376 -33.19 1.64 8.58
N GLN A 377 -34.52 1.47 8.55
CA GLN A 377 -35.21 0.28 9.05
C GLN A 377 -35.22 -0.89 8.07
N VAL A 378 -34.83 -0.68 6.82
CA VAL A 378 -34.70 -1.77 5.83
C VAL A 378 -33.62 -2.75 6.31
N ASP A 379 -33.98 -4.04 6.35
CA ASP A 379 -33.06 -5.09 6.82
C ASP A 379 -31.79 -5.11 5.98
N GLY A 380 -30.64 -5.18 6.65
CA GLY A 380 -29.33 -5.13 6.03
C GLY A 380 -28.76 -3.73 5.82
N ILE A 381 -29.49 -2.65 6.07
CA ILE A 381 -28.92 -1.29 6.10
C ILE A 381 -28.03 -1.12 7.34
N ILE A 382 -26.85 -0.57 7.15
CA ILE A 382 -25.87 -0.33 8.23
C ILE A 382 -25.86 1.15 8.59
N ARG A 383 -25.80 2.04 7.58
CA ARG A 383 -25.79 3.48 7.80
C ARG A 383 -26.38 4.22 6.59
N VAL A 384 -27.19 5.21 6.85
CA VAL A 384 -27.70 6.16 5.86
C VAL A 384 -27.13 7.54 6.15
N ARG A 385 -26.64 8.20 5.11
CA ARG A 385 -26.14 9.59 5.19
C ARG A 385 -26.83 10.43 4.12
N VAL A 386 -27.25 11.63 4.49
CA VAL A 386 -27.70 12.66 3.56
C VAL A 386 -26.58 13.70 3.42
N ILE A 387 -26.19 14.00 2.19
CA ILE A 387 -25.24 15.05 1.85
C ILE A 387 -26.03 16.13 1.11
N LYS A 388 -25.94 17.34 1.62
CA LYS A 388 -26.60 18.54 1.09
C LYS A 388 -25.61 19.49 0.42
#